data_0b87b573f35ba556cdac7c63bea070b1
#
_entry.id   0b87b573f35ba556cdac7c63bea070b1
#
_cell.length_a   1.000
_cell.length_b   1.000
_cell.length_c   1.000
_cell.angle_alpha   90.00
_cell.angle_beta   90.00
_cell.angle_gamma   90.00
#
_symmetry.space_group_name_H-M   'P 1'
#
loop_
_entity.id
_entity.type
_entity.pdbx_description
1 polymer ?
#
loop_
_entity_poly.entity_id
_entity_poly.type
_entity_poly.pdbx_seq_one_letter_code
_entity_poly.pdbx_strand_id
1 'polypeptide(L)'
;MQYPVFRMKANGVPVLSRAQIDAYAHSCVRALQPDLLTNPAPVPVEEFVEGVLGLSLEYRYLSNNGRYLGMMVFTDCLIPVWEPETATCEPCIVSAGTVVADNALLEDEASRPRYRFTLAHEAGHALYHATAFRHLGANQTSSLFLCESEPTREEDRRDRWTDFDWLEWQSDTFASCFLMPRDAVLEAARLWRLGRRNWGQSLSATLAQVFDVSLQAARIRLKDLGLQDQQTPFRPTLTDDMMILEPDDTHGTYF
;
A
#
# COMPACT_ATOMS: atom_id res chain seq x y z
N MET A 1 3.48 -10.49 -16.43
CA MET A 1 2.18 -10.22 -15.78
C MET A 1 1.16 -9.82 -16.84
N GLN A 2 -0.08 -10.34 -16.79
CA GLN A 2 -1.12 -9.95 -17.77
C GLN A 2 -1.83 -8.70 -17.23
N TYR A 3 -1.75 -7.58 -17.95
CA TYR A 3 -2.46 -6.37 -17.57
C TYR A 3 -3.97 -6.58 -17.77
N PRO A 4 -4.81 -6.30 -16.78
CA PRO A 4 -6.24 -6.47 -16.92
C PRO A 4 -6.82 -5.43 -17.86
N VAL A 5 -7.84 -5.84 -18.62
CA VAL A 5 -8.62 -4.93 -19.48
C VAL A 5 -9.73 -4.33 -18.65
N PHE A 6 -9.68 -3.01 -18.44
CA PHE A 6 -10.68 -2.26 -17.70
C PHE A 6 -11.64 -1.50 -18.64
N ARG A 7 -12.84 -1.25 -18.16
CA ARG A 7 -13.72 -0.28 -18.79
C ARG A 7 -13.13 1.11 -18.58
N MET A 8 -13.00 1.88 -19.66
CA MET A 8 -12.45 3.22 -19.65
C MET A 8 -13.53 4.27 -19.98
N LYS A 9 -13.41 5.48 -19.44
CA LYS A 9 -14.09 6.67 -19.94
C LYS A 9 -13.48 7.07 -21.30
N ALA A 10 -14.15 7.97 -22.03
CA ALA A 10 -13.65 8.47 -23.32
C ALA A 10 -12.27 9.16 -23.21
N ASN A 11 -11.96 9.74 -22.06
CA ASN A 11 -10.68 10.39 -21.77
C ASN A 11 -9.62 9.44 -21.17
N GLY A 12 -9.85 8.14 -21.22
CA GLY A 12 -8.88 7.15 -20.75
C GLY A 12 -8.84 6.91 -19.24
N VAL A 13 -9.74 7.53 -18.46
CA VAL A 13 -9.85 7.28 -17.02
C VAL A 13 -10.51 5.91 -16.79
N PRO A 14 -9.88 4.99 -16.03
CA PRO A 14 -10.48 3.69 -15.75
C PRO A 14 -11.71 3.81 -14.85
N VAL A 15 -12.69 2.95 -15.09
CA VAL A 15 -13.89 2.83 -14.24
C VAL A 15 -13.73 1.56 -13.40
N LEU A 16 -13.19 1.73 -12.19
CA LEU A 16 -12.85 0.64 -11.28
C LEU A 16 -13.65 0.73 -9.98
N SER A 17 -14.15 -0.40 -9.53
CA SER A 17 -14.66 -0.56 -8.17
C SER A 17 -13.53 -0.97 -7.21
N ARG A 18 -13.70 -0.68 -5.92
CA ARG A 18 -12.77 -1.13 -4.87
C ARG A 18 -12.53 -2.65 -4.93
N ALA A 19 -13.58 -3.44 -5.17
CA ALA A 19 -13.47 -4.89 -5.26
C ALA A 19 -12.60 -5.35 -6.45
N GLN A 20 -12.67 -4.66 -7.59
CA GLN A 20 -11.80 -4.95 -8.75
C GLN A 20 -10.35 -4.60 -8.45
N ILE A 21 -10.10 -3.46 -7.80
CA ILE A 21 -8.76 -3.05 -7.40
C ILE A 21 -8.18 -4.04 -6.38
N ASP A 22 -8.97 -4.43 -5.36
CA ASP A 22 -8.57 -5.42 -4.34
C ASP A 22 -8.22 -6.77 -4.96
N ALA A 23 -9.05 -7.29 -5.87
CA ALA A 23 -8.79 -8.54 -6.59
C ALA A 23 -7.51 -8.46 -7.44
N TYR A 24 -7.26 -7.32 -8.09
CA TYR A 24 -6.07 -7.14 -8.89
C TYR A 24 -4.81 -6.99 -8.02
N ALA A 25 -4.84 -6.19 -6.97
CA ALA A 25 -3.74 -6.07 -6.00
C ALA A 25 -3.39 -7.44 -5.40
N HIS A 26 -4.40 -8.25 -5.04
CA HIS A 26 -4.19 -9.62 -4.57
C HIS A 26 -3.49 -10.49 -5.64
N SER A 27 -3.84 -10.36 -6.92
CA SER A 27 -3.16 -11.08 -8.00
C SER A 27 -1.71 -10.65 -8.19
N CYS A 28 -1.40 -9.36 -7.96
CA CYS A 28 -0.05 -8.83 -7.98
C CYS A 28 0.82 -9.44 -6.87
N VAL A 29 0.30 -9.48 -5.64
CA VAL A 29 1.00 -10.11 -4.51
C VAL A 29 1.20 -11.60 -4.74
N ARG A 30 0.18 -12.30 -5.28
CA ARG A 30 0.31 -13.73 -5.63
C ARG A 30 1.40 -13.97 -6.68
N ALA A 31 1.54 -13.11 -7.67
CA ALA A 31 2.57 -13.20 -8.70
C ALA A 31 3.97 -12.87 -8.17
N LEU A 32 4.06 -11.92 -7.23
CA LEU A 32 5.33 -11.52 -6.61
C LEU A 32 5.80 -12.58 -5.61
N GLN A 33 4.97 -12.88 -4.62
CA GLN A 33 5.30 -13.81 -3.53
C GLN A 33 4.02 -14.41 -2.93
N PRO A 34 3.56 -15.59 -3.40
CA PRO A 34 2.28 -16.18 -2.99
C PRO A 34 2.19 -16.50 -1.49
N ASP A 35 3.31 -16.79 -0.85
CA ASP A 35 3.36 -17.14 0.57
C ASP A 35 2.89 -16.00 1.48
N LEU A 36 3.00 -14.74 1.05
CA LEU A 36 2.53 -13.58 1.80
C LEU A 36 1.02 -13.59 2.05
N LEU A 37 0.25 -14.30 1.24
CA LEU A 37 -1.21 -14.42 1.40
C LEU A 37 -1.60 -15.28 2.60
N THR A 38 -0.75 -16.22 2.99
CA THR A 38 -0.98 -17.16 4.11
C THR A 38 -0.04 -16.93 5.29
N ASN A 39 1.11 -16.31 5.04
CA ASN A 39 2.10 -15.93 6.05
C ASN A 39 2.26 -14.41 6.08
N PRO A 40 1.39 -13.69 6.83
CA PRO A 40 1.37 -12.22 6.80
C PRO A 40 2.72 -11.61 7.16
N ALA A 41 3.26 -10.81 6.24
CA ALA A 41 4.50 -10.07 6.36
C ALA A 41 4.48 -8.83 5.45
N PRO A 42 5.43 -7.89 5.57
CA PRO A 42 5.51 -6.75 4.68
C PRO A 42 5.74 -7.18 3.23
N VAL A 43 4.93 -6.65 2.30
CA VAL A 43 5.10 -6.89 0.86
C VAL A 43 6.37 -6.17 0.37
N PRO A 44 7.30 -6.79 -0.38
CA PRO A 44 8.50 -6.14 -0.91
C PRO A 44 8.14 -5.23 -2.09
N VAL A 45 7.82 -3.96 -1.77
CA VAL A 45 7.27 -3.01 -2.73
C VAL A 45 8.29 -2.57 -3.78
N GLU A 46 9.56 -2.43 -3.40
CA GLU A 46 10.66 -2.09 -4.30
C GLU A 46 10.85 -3.18 -5.35
N GLU A 47 10.87 -4.45 -4.94
CA GLU A 47 10.95 -5.61 -5.85
C GLU A 47 9.75 -5.64 -6.81
N PHE A 48 8.58 -5.25 -6.34
CA PHE A 48 7.41 -5.13 -7.21
C PHE A 48 7.59 -4.03 -8.27
N VAL A 49 8.02 -2.84 -7.86
CA VAL A 49 8.22 -1.68 -8.74
C VAL A 49 9.29 -1.98 -9.81
N GLU A 50 10.47 -2.43 -9.37
CA GLU A 50 11.60 -2.66 -10.27
C GLU A 50 11.55 -4.02 -10.97
N GLY A 51 11.33 -5.09 -10.20
CA GLY A 51 11.42 -6.47 -10.70
C GLY A 51 10.19 -6.93 -11.47
N VAL A 52 8.97 -6.54 -11.04
CA VAL A 52 7.72 -7.01 -11.66
C VAL A 52 7.19 -6.01 -12.69
N LEU A 53 7.18 -4.70 -12.36
CA LEU A 53 6.70 -3.67 -13.26
C LEU A 53 7.78 -3.20 -14.25
N GLY A 54 9.05 -3.44 -13.96
CA GLY A 54 10.19 -3.02 -14.78
C GLY A 54 10.37 -1.50 -14.82
N LEU A 55 9.97 -0.82 -13.75
CA LEU A 55 10.11 0.63 -13.59
C LEU A 55 11.46 0.95 -12.96
N SER A 56 12.00 2.12 -13.27
CA SER A 56 13.15 2.66 -12.55
C SER A 56 12.69 3.34 -11.26
N LEU A 57 13.52 3.27 -10.22
CA LEU A 57 13.27 3.94 -8.95
C LEU A 57 14.37 4.98 -8.72
N GLU A 58 13.98 6.25 -8.57
CA GLU A 58 14.88 7.36 -8.30
C GLU A 58 14.47 8.11 -7.05
N TYR A 59 15.44 8.74 -6.39
CA TYR A 59 15.25 9.51 -5.16
C TYR A 59 15.71 10.94 -5.38
N ARG A 60 14.82 11.89 -5.10
CA ARG A 60 15.08 13.33 -5.21
C ARG A 60 14.33 14.06 -4.11
N TYR A 61 14.77 15.22 -3.71
CA TYR A 61 13.93 16.10 -2.90
C TYR A 61 12.91 16.79 -3.82
N LEU A 62 11.65 16.36 -3.73
CA LEU A 62 10.58 16.88 -4.58
C LEU A 62 10.02 18.21 -4.10
N SER A 63 10.27 18.56 -2.85
CA SER A 63 9.89 19.84 -2.26
C SER A 63 10.73 20.15 -1.03
N ASN A 64 10.80 21.44 -0.67
CA ASN A 64 11.50 21.89 0.54
C ASN A 64 10.71 21.69 1.85
N ASN A 65 9.46 21.24 1.76
CA ASN A 65 8.54 21.15 2.91
C ASN A 65 7.86 19.78 3.04
N GLY A 66 8.29 18.79 2.26
CA GLY A 66 7.72 17.45 2.28
C GLY A 66 6.27 17.37 1.78
N ARG A 67 5.84 18.34 0.97
CA ARG A 67 4.49 18.35 0.38
C ARG A 67 4.31 17.23 -0.63
N TYR A 68 5.29 17.01 -1.47
CA TYR A 68 5.27 15.98 -2.50
C TYR A 68 6.14 14.82 -2.07
N LEU A 69 5.56 13.62 -2.09
CA LEU A 69 6.20 12.41 -1.58
C LEU A 69 6.68 11.48 -2.67
N GLY A 70 6.07 11.55 -3.84
CA GLY A 70 6.41 10.72 -4.99
C GLY A 70 5.77 11.21 -6.28
N MET A 71 6.19 10.61 -7.37
CA MET A 71 5.57 10.78 -8.68
C MET A 71 5.86 9.61 -9.60
N MET A 72 4.88 9.27 -10.45
CA MET A 72 5.07 8.38 -11.60
C MET A 72 5.32 9.21 -12.86
N VAL A 73 6.44 8.98 -13.53
CA VAL A 73 6.84 9.68 -14.75
C VAL A 73 6.47 8.83 -15.98
N PHE A 74 5.48 9.29 -16.76
CA PHE A 74 5.00 8.56 -17.95
C PHE A 74 5.68 8.95 -19.25
N THR A 75 6.28 10.12 -19.30
CA THR A 75 7.03 10.64 -20.48
C THR A 75 8.28 11.36 -20.02
N ASP A 76 9.33 11.33 -20.82
CA ASP A 76 10.55 12.08 -20.50
C ASP A 76 10.22 13.55 -20.25
N CYS A 77 10.63 14.06 -19.09
CA CYS A 77 10.31 15.42 -18.70
C CYS A 77 11.36 16.04 -17.79
N LEU A 78 11.29 17.38 -17.69
CA LEU A 78 12.02 18.14 -16.69
C LEU A 78 11.14 18.33 -15.46
N ILE A 79 11.65 17.96 -14.29
CA ILE A 79 11.01 18.20 -13.01
C ILE A 79 11.84 19.17 -12.17
N PRO A 80 11.22 20.07 -11.39
CA PRO A 80 11.94 20.83 -10.39
C PRO A 80 12.30 19.91 -9.23
N VAL A 81 13.57 19.84 -8.85
CA VAL A 81 14.06 19.15 -7.65
C VAL A 81 14.60 20.19 -6.69
N TRP A 82 14.37 20.00 -5.40
CA TRP A 82 14.91 20.84 -4.37
C TRP A 82 16.35 20.41 -4.09
N GLU A 83 17.28 21.38 -4.08
CA GLU A 83 18.68 21.17 -3.70
C GLU A 83 18.91 21.74 -2.30
N PRO A 84 19.03 20.89 -1.25
CA PRO A 84 19.17 21.37 0.12
C PRO A 84 20.42 22.21 0.38
N GLU A 85 21.53 21.91 -0.30
CA GLU A 85 22.81 22.61 -0.09
C GLU A 85 22.76 24.07 -0.56
N THR A 86 22.07 24.34 -1.65
CA THR A 86 21.95 25.68 -2.25
C THR A 86 20.65 26.37 -1.87
N ALA A 87 19.69 25.63 -1.30
CA ALA A 87 18.31 26.07 -1.03
C ALA A 87 17.60 26.61 -2.30
N THR A 88 17.82 25.97 -3.43
CA THR A 88 17.23 26.32 -4.73
C THR A 88 16.50 25.14 -5.36
N CYS A 89 15.60 25.44 -6.30
CA CYS A 89 15.02 24.42 -7.17
C CYS A 89 15.81 24.36 -8.48
N GLU A 90 16.28 23.18 -8.84
CA GLU A 90 17.00 22.94 -10.08
C GLU A 90 16.21 22.00 -11.01
N PRO A 91 16.26 22.22 -12.33
CA PRO A 91 15.61 21.32 -13.27
C PRO A 91 16.40 20.01 -13.39
N CYS A 92 15.71 18.88 -13.24
CA CYS A 92 16.26 17.54 -13.43
C CYS A 92 15.52 16.81 -14.54
N ILE A 93 16.25 16.17 -15.46
CA ILE A 93 15.65 15.32 -16.49
C ILE A 93 15.36 13.96 -15.87
N VAL A 94 14.12 13.50 -16.01
CA VAL A 94 13.69 12.16 -15.60
C VAL A 94 13.07 11.44 -16.79
N SER A 95 13.47 10.20 -16.99
CA SER A 95 12.99 9.37 -18.09
C SER A 95 11.61 8.76 -17.81
N ALA A 96 10.88 8.50 -18.88
CA ALA A 96 9.62 7.74 -18.80
C ALA A 96 9.81 6.37 -18.14
N GLY A 97 8.82 5.93 -17.39
CA GLY A 97 8.88 4.66 -16.66
C GLY A 97 9.67 4.74 -15.35
N THR A 98 9.86 5.95 -14.81
CA THR A 98 10.51 6.17 -13.51
C THR A 98 9.49 6.53 -12.44
N VAL A 99 9.59 5.87 -11.29
CA VAL A 99 9.00 6.31 -10.03
C VAL A 99 10.03 7.14 -9.29
N VAL A 100 9.71 8.38 -8.99
CA VAL A 100 10.56 9.24 -8.14
C VAL A 100 9.94 9.31 -6.76
N ALA A 101 10.69 8.94 -5.74
CA ALA A 101 10.29 9.09 -4.34
C ALA A 101 11.04 10.25 -3.70
N ASP A 102 10.37 10.96 -2.77
CA ASP A 102 11.01 12.05 -2.04
C ASP A 102 12.09 11.49 -1.11
N ASN A 103 13.29 12.07 -1.20
CA ASN A 103 14.48 11.62 -0.46
C ASN A 103 14.29 11.76 1.07
N ALA A 104 13.50 12.74 1.52
CA ALA A 104 13.19 12.93 2.93
C ALA A 104 12.47 11.72 3.57
N LEU A 105 11.84 10.87 2.77
CA LEU A 105 11.20 9.63 3.25
C LEU A 105 12.22 8.57 3.70
N LEU A 106 13.48 8.69 3.30
CA LEU A 106 14.56 7.76 3.64
C LEU A 106 15.40 8.22 4.83
N GLU A 107 15.27 9.49 5.26
CA GLU A 107 16.08 10.07 6.31
C GLU A 107 15.68 9.61 7.72
N ASP A 108 14.41 9.19 7.90
CA ASP A 108 13.86 8.76 9.18
C ASP A 108 13.14 7.42 9.05
N GLU A 109 13.54 6.45 9.86
CA GLU A 109 12.90 5.13 9.95
C GLU A 109 11.37 5.23 10.23
N ALA A 110 10.94 6.24 10.97
CA ALA A 110 9.52 6.49 11.22
C ALA A 110 8.73 6.84 9.94
N SER A 111 9.42 7.31 8.90
CA SER A 111 8.84 7.60 7.59
C SER A 111 8.70 6.37 6.70
N ARG A 112 9.28 5.22 7.08
CA ARG A 112 9.27 4.00 6.28
C ARG A 112 7.86 3.52 5.86
N PRO A 113 6.83 3.51 6.72
CA PRO A 113 5.47 3.16 6.29
C PRO A 113 4.90 4.11 5.21
N ARG A 114 5.26 5.40 5.31
CA ARG A 114 4.86 6.41 4.32
C ARG A 114 5.59 6.20 2.99
N TYR A 115 6.90 5.96 3.03
CA TYR A 115 7.71 5.60 1.86
C TYR A 115 7.12 4.40 1.10
N ARG A 116 6.82 3.31 1.80
CA ARG A 116 6.22 2.10 1.22
C ARG A 116 4.86 2.37 0.58
N PHE A 117 4.04 3.19 1.26
CA PHE A 117 2.73 3.58 0.73
C PHE A 117 2.89 4.42 -0.54
N THR A 118 3.82 5.37 -0.55
CA THR A 118 4.13 6.20 -1.74
C THR A 118 4.54 5.33 -2.93
N LEU A 119 5.48 4.39 -2.76
CA LEU A 119 5.87 3.50 -3.86
C LEU A 119 4.71 2.65 -4.39
N ALA A 120 3.89 2.10 -3.50
CA ALA A 120 2.71 1.33 -3.90
C ALA A 120 1.65 2.20 -4.59
N HIS A 121 1.50 3.46 -4.19
CA HIS A 121 0.63 4.44 -4.82
C HIS A 121 1.09 4.75 -6.25
N GLU A 122 2.38 5.05 -6.44
CA GLU A 122 2.95 5.30 -7.77
C GLU A 122 2.87 4.07 -8.68
N ALA A 123 3.04 2.87 -8.12
CA ALA A 123 2.79 1.62 -8.83
C ALA A 123 1.32 1.50 -9.29
N GLY A 124 0.37 1.98 -8.49
CA GLY A 124 -1.04 2.08 -8.85
C GLY A 124 -1.24 2.99 -10.07
N HIS A 125 -0.60 4.16 -10.10
CA HIS A 125 -0.62 5.04 -11.26
C HIS A 125 -0.03 4.34 -12.50
N ALA A 126 1.10 3.69 -12.38
CA ALA A 126 1.73 2.97 -13.49
C ALA A 126 0.80 1.89 -14.08
N LEU A 127 0.08 1.15 -13.23
CA LEU A 127 -0.80 0.06 -13.62
C LEU A 127 -2.08 0.51 -14.33
N TYR A 128 -2.66 1.62 -13.89
CA TYR A 128 -4.02 1.99 -14.29
C TYR A 128 -4.09 3.21 -15.18
N HIS A 129 -3.16 4.16 -15.08
CA HIS A 129 -3.40 5.54 -15.50
C HIS A 129 -2.60 6.00 -16.74
N ALA A 130 -1.73 5.16 -17.32
CA ALA A 130 -0.92 5.51 -18.48
C ALA A 130 -1.77 6.01 -19.68
N THR A 131 -2.99 5.49 -19.87
CA THR A 131 -3.89 5.91 -20.95
C THR A 131 -4.55 7.24 -20.61
N ALA A 132 -5.08 7.41 -19.39
CA ALA A 132 -5.65 8.68 -18.95
C ALA A 132 -4.63 9.81 -19.06
N PHE A 133 -3.40 9.53 -18.66
CA PHE A 133 -2.30 10.46 -18.71
C PHE A 133 -2.00 10.95 -20.12
N ARG A 134 -1.93 10.05 -21.11
CA ARG A 134 -1.74 10.42 -22.50
C ARG A 134 -2.84 11.33 -23.06
N HIS A 135 -4.09 11.16 -22.61
CA HIS A 135 -5.22 12.01 -22.99
C HIS A 135 -5.20 13.37 -22.28
N LEU A 136 -4.84 13.40 -21.01
CA LEU A 136 -4.76 14.63 -20.20
C LEU A 136 -3.53 15.47 -20.59
N GLY A 137 -2.39 14.82 -20.85
CA GLY A 137 -1.12 15.47 -21.20
C GLY A 137 -1.09 16.12 -22.58
N ALA A 138 -1.97 15.73 -23.51
CA ALA A 138 -2.04 16.37 -24.83
C ALA A 138 -2.45 17.85 -24.77
N ASN A 139 -3.01 18.32 -23.64
CA ASN A 139 -3.50 19.69 -23.46
C ASN A 139 -2.83 20.46 -22.30
N GLN A 140 -1.91 19.87 -21.55
CA GLN A 140 -1.25 20.53 -20.41
C GLN A 140 0.22 20.10 -20.29
N THR A 141 1.07 21.09 -19.99
CA THR A 141 2.53 20.97 -19.82
C THR A 141 2.95 20.16 -18.58
N SER A 142 2.03 19.63 -17.81
CA SER A 142 2.31 18.90 -16.57
C SER A 142 2.07 17.40 -16.74
N SER A 143 3.14 16.72 -17.12
CA SER A 143 3.23 15.26 -17.27
C SER A 143 3.39 14.54 -15.94
N LEU A 144 2.87 15.07 -14.83
CA LEU A 144 3.25 14.66 -13.49
C LEU A 144 2.02 14.43 -12.61
N PHE A 145 1.87 13.23 -12.09
CA PHE A 145 1.08 12.98 -10.89
C PHE A 145 2.03 13.10 -9.69
N LEU A 146 1.75 14.06 -8.83
CA LEU A 146 2.48 14.29 -7.59
C LEU A 146 1.64 13.75 -6.44
N CYS A 147 2.16 12.74 -5.75
CA CYS A 147 1.55 12.27 -4.51
C CYS A 147 1.76 13.32 -3.43
N GLU A 148 0.67 13.91 -2.95
CA GLU A 148 0.71 14.90 -1.88
C GLU A 148 0.64 14.24 -0.49
N SER A 149 1.31 14.85 0.49
CA SER A 149 1.37 14.33 1.87
C SER A 149 0.03 14.31 2.59
N GLU A 150 -0.94 15.14 2.17
CA GLU A 150 -2.27 15.21 2.75
C GLU A 150 -3.33 15.09 1.65
N PRO A 151 -4.07 13.97 1.60
CA PRO A 151 -5.19 13.83 0.69
C PRO A 151 -6.34 14.75 1.13
N THR A 152 -6.75 15.67 0.27
CA THR A 152 -7.87 16.59 0.50
C THR A 152 -9.22 16.00 0.12
N ARG A 153 -9.28 14.72 -0.24
CA ARG A 153 -10.48 14.08 -0.77
C ARG A 153 -11.47 13.70 0.33
N GLU A 154 -12.68 14.26 0.24
CA GLU A 154 -13.82 13.83 1.06
C GLU A 154 -14.53 12.66 0.38
N GLU A 155 -14.33 11.43 0.85
CA GLU A 155 -14.98 10.22 0.26
C GLU A 155 -16.51 10.29 0.28
N ASP A 156 -17.10 11.02 1.20
CA ASP A 156 -18.56 11.17 1.32
C ASP A 156 -19.17 12.07 0.23
N ARG A 157 -18.34 12.73 -0.59
CA ARG A 157 -18.76 13.65 -1.67
C ARG A 157 -18.29 13.21 -3.05
N ARG A 158 -18.32 11.91 -3.34
CA ARG A 158 -17.89 11.34 -4.63
C ARG A 158 -18.65 11.86 -5.84
N ASP A 159 -19.84 12.40 -5.66
CA ASP A 159 -20.64 13.07 -6.69
C ASP A 159 -19.97 14.35 -7.24
N ARG A 160 -19.01 14.91 -6.52
CA ARG A 160 -18.24 16.11 -6.90
C ARG A 160 -16.81 15.81 -7.34
N TRP A 161 -16.41 14.54 -7.34
CA TRP A 161 -15.06 14.16 -7.70
C TRP A 161 -14.75 14.45 -9.16
N THR A 162 -13.63 15.08 -9.38
CA THR A 162 -13.02 15.23 -10.70
C THR A 162 -12.43 13.91 -11.17
N ASP A 163 -12.03 13.84 -12.44
CA ASP A 163 -11.32 12.66 -12.94
C ASP A 163 -9.98 12.47 -12.20
N PHE A 164 -9.32 13.55 -11.82
CA PHE A 164 -8.10 13.50 -11.02
C PHE A 164 -8.35 12.85 -9.65
N ASP A 165 -9.41 13.23 -8.94
CA ASP A 165 -9.77 12.61 -7.65
C ASP A 165 -10.00 11.10 -7.77
N TRP A 166 -10.60 10.67 -8.89
CA TRP A 166 -10.79 9.25 -9.17
C TRP A 166 -9.48 8.51 -9.41
N LEU A 167 -8.52 9.09 -10.15
CA LEU A 167 -7.22 8.49 -10.39
C LEU A 167 -6.45 8.31 -9.07
N GLU A 168 -6.43 9.35 -8.25
CA GLU A 168 -5.78 9.32 -6.94
C GLU A 168 -6.41 8.28 -6.01
N TRP A 169 -7.76 8.26 -5.92
CA TRP A 169 -8.45 7.27 -5.12
C TRP A 169 -8.18 5.83 -5.57
N GLN A 170 -8.04 5.60 -6.86
CA GLN A 170 -7.69 4.28 -7.39
C GLN A 170 -6.28 3.88 -6.98
N SER A 171 -5.32 4.78 -7.02
CA SER A 171 -3.95 4.55 -6.58
C SER A 171 -3.85 4.33 -5.07
N ASP A 172 -4.53 5.15 -4.26
CA ASP A 172 -4.62 4.96 -2.80
C ASP A 172 -5.24 3.61 -2.44
N THR A 173 -6.33 3.24 -3.15
CA THR A 173 -7.00 1.96 -2.94
C THR A 173 -6.09 0.80 -3.31
N PHE A 174 -5.35 0.90 -4.44
CA PHE A 174 -4.37 -0.11 -4.82
C PHE A 174 -3.27 -0.25 -3.76
N ALA A 175 -2.66 0.86 -3.34
CA ALA A 175 -1.61 0.84 -2.32
C ALA A 175 -2.06 0.16 -1.02
N SER A 176 -3.25 0.53 -0.54
CA SER A 176 -3.84 -0.10 0.66
C SER A 176 -4.07 -1.60 0.49
N CYS A 177 -4.63 -2.02 -0.67
CA CYS A 177 -4.93 -3.42 -0.94
C CYS A 177 -3.67 -4.25 -1.21
N PHE A 178 -2.66 -3.67 -1.86
CA PHE A 178 -1.40 -4.31 -2.18
C PHE A 178 -0.53 -4.53 -0.95
N LEU A 179 -0.34 -3.48 -0.13
CA LEU A 179 0.46 -3.57 1.09
C LEU A 179 -0.20 -4.43 2.18
N MET A 180 -1.54 -4.52 2.18
CA MET A 180 -2.34 -5.31 3.12
C MET A 180 -3.33 -6.20 2.36
N PRO A 181 -2.87 -7.28 1.72
CA PRO A 181 -3.73 -8.19 0.97
C PRO A 181 -4.82 -8.78 1.85
N ARG A 182 -6.05 -8.86 1.33
CA ARG A 182 -7.22 -9.29 2.10
C ARG A 182 -7.00 -10.60 2.86
N ASP A 183 -6.50 -11.64 2.18
CA ASP A 183 -6.31 -12.96 2.80
C ASP A 183 -5.26 -12.92 3.91
N ALA A 184 -4.17 -12.17 3.69
CA ALA A 184 -3.14 -11.95 4.71
C ALA A 184 -3.67 -11.18 5.92
N VAL A 185 -4.53 -10.15 5.71
CA VAL A 185 -5.17 -9.41 6.82
C VAL A 185 -6.10 -10.32 7.62
N LEU A 186 -6.90 -11.15 6.95
CA LEU A 186 -7.78 -12.10 7.62
C LEU A 186 -6.99 -13.14 8.44
N GLU A 187 -5.87 -13.63 7.91
CA GLU A 187 -4.99 -14.55 8.64
C GLU A 187 -4.30 -13.87 9.81
N ALA A 188 -3.79 -12.64 9.64
CA ALA A 188 -3.23 -11.86 10.74
C ALA A 188 -4.25 -11.61 11.85
N ALA A 189 -5.50 -11.28 11.50
CA ALA A 189 -6.59 -11.10 12.45
C ALA A 189 -6.95 -12.41 13.18
N ARG A 190 -6.92 -13.55 12.49
CA ARG A 190 -7.12 -14.87 13.09
C ARG A 190 -6.01 -15.19 14.09
N LEU A 191 -4.74 -14.99 13.73
CA LEU A 191 -3.60 -15.22 14.61
C LEU A 191 -3.61 -14.29 15.84
N TRP A 192 -4.03 -13.05 15.67
CA TRP A 192 -4.20 -12.09 16.74
C TRP A 192 -5.29 -12.53 17.73
N ARG A 193 -6.46 -12.97 17.25
CA ARG A 193 -7.54 -13.50 18.09
C ARG A 193 -7.13 -14.72 18.89
N LEU A 194 -6.26 -15.56 18.33
CA LEU A 194 -5.70 -16.73 19.01
C LEU A 194 -4.58 -16.39 20.01
N GLY A 195 -4.25 -15.10 20.17
CA GLY A 195 -3.16 -14.67 21.05
C GLY A 195 -1.76 -15.10 20.57
N ARG A 196 -1.63 -15.48 19.30
CA ARG A 196 -0.36 -15.96 18.75
C ARG A 196 0.53 -14.85 18.21
N ARG A 197 0.00 -13.62 18.05
CA ARG A 197 0.74 -12.43 17.60
C ARG A 197 0.31 -11.20 18.40
N ASN A 198 1.29 -10.42 18.83
CA ASN A 198 1.13 -9.08 19.41
C ASN A 198 -0.01 -9.00 20.45
N TRP A 199 0.01 -9.94 21.40
CA TRP A 199 -0.94 -10.00 22.50
C TRP A 199 -0.94 -8.68 23.28
N GLY A 200 -2.13 -8.14 23.56
CA GLY A 200 -2.29 -6.89 24.32
C GLY A 200 -2.34 -5.62 23.47
N GLN A 201 -2.09 -5.70 22.14
CA GLN A 201 -2.26 -4.59 21.21
C GLN A 201 -3.63 -4.62 20.53
N SER A 202 -4.09 -3.46 20.02
CA SER A 202 -5.27 -3.42 19.13
C SER A 202 -4.99 -4.18 17.83
N LEU A 203 -6.06 -4.63 17.15
CA LEU A 203 -5.92 -5.29 15.86
C LEU A 203 -5.24 -4.36 14.84
N SER A 204 -5.61 -3.06 14.80
CA SER A 204 -4.97 -2.09 13.91
C SER A 204 -3.47 -1.91 14.20
N ALA A 205 -3.08 -1.87 15.47
CA ALA A 205 -1.66 -1.78 15.84
C ALA A 205 -0.87 -3.03 15.44
N THR A 206 -1.49 -4.20 15.58
CA THR A 206 -0.92 -5.47 15.12
C THR A 206 -0.72 -5.48 13.60
N LEU A 207 -1.74 -5.05 12.83
CA LEU A 207 -1.63 -4.99 11.37
C LEU A 207 -0.56 -3.98 10.94
N ALA A 208 -0.49 -2.81 11.60
CA ALA A 208 0.53 -1.80 11.31
C ALA A 208 1.95 -2.39 11.43
N GLN A 209 2.22 -3.15 12.48
CA GLN A 209 3.51 -3.84 12.65
C GLN A 209 3.73 -4.98 11.66
N VAL A 210 2.70 -5.82 11.45
CA VAL A 210 2.83 -7.01 10.59
C VAL A 210 3.11 -6.65 9.14
N PHE A 211 2.48 -5.59 8.64
CA PHE A 211 2.59 -5.18 7.24
C PHE A 211 3.53 -4.00 7.02
N ASP A 212 4.11 -3.45 8.09
CA ASP A 212 4.98 -2.27 8.02
C ASP A 212 4.27 -1.11 7.32
N VAL A 213 3.11 -0.74 7.86
CA VAL A 213 2.25 0.35 7.40
C VAL A 213 1.87 1.28 8.56
N SER A 214 1.37 2.47 8.27
CA SER A 214 0.90 3.38 9.31
C SER A 214 -0.34 2.83 10.04
N LEU A 215 -0.50 3.21 11.32
CA LEU A 215 -1.70 2.87 12.09
C LEU A 215 -2.99 3.36 11.41
N GLN A 216 -2.93 4.52 10.77
CA GLN A 216 -4.05 5.09 10.01
C GLN A 216 -4.41 4.20 8.81
N ALA A 217 -3.42 3.77 8.01
CA ALA A 217 -3.63 2.87 6.88
C ALA A 217 -4.25 1.54 7.34
N ALA A 218 -3.76 0.97 8.44
CA ALA A 218 -4.31 -0.26 9.01
C ALA A 218 -5.79 -0.09 9.44
N ARG A 219 -6.16 1.03 10.06
CA ARG A 219 -7.55 1.33 10.45
C ARG A 219 -8.47 1.48 9.23
N ILE A 220 -8.00 2.18 8.20
CA ILE A 220 -8.75 2.34 6.94
C ILE A 220 -8.97 0.95 6.32
N ARG A 221 -7.94 0.13 6.24
CA ARG A 221 -8.05 -1.22 5.66
C ARG A 221 -9.01 -2.12 6.44
N LEU A 222 -9.00 -2.08 7.77
CA LEU A 222 -9.98 -2.79 8.59
C LEU A 222 -11.41 -2.37 8.28
N LYS A 223 -11.66 -1.05 8.21
CA LYS A 223 -12.97 -0.49 7.83
C LYS A 223 -13.41 -0.98 6.45
N ASP A 224 -12.51 -0.96 5.46
CA ASP A 224 -12.78 -1.40 4.09
C ASP A 224 -13.15 -2.89 4.01
N LEU A 225 -12.56 -3.70 4.88
CA LEU A 225 -12.85 -5.14 4.98
C LEU A 225 -14.04 -5.46 5.89
N GLY A 226 -14.69 -4.45 6.48
CA GLY A 226 -15.79 -4.63 7.43
C GLY A 226 -15.36 -5.26 8.75
N LEU A 227 -14.08 -5.15 9.11
CA LEU A 227 -13.53 -5.67 10.36
C LEU A 227 -13.55 -4.59 11.44
N GLN A 228 -13.96 -4.98 12.66
CA GLN A 228 -13.92 -4.06 13.79
C GLN A 228 -12.50 -3.97 14.36
N ASP A 229 -12.03 -2.75 14.65
CA ASP A 229 -10.78 -2.52 15.37
C ASP A 229 -11.00 -2.78 16.86
N GLN A 230 -10.68 -4.00 17.28
CA GLN A 230 -10.80 -4.44 18.68
C GLN A 230 -9.58 -4.01 19.47
N GLN A 231 -9.78 -3.56 20.72
CA GLN A 231 -8.70 -3.06 21.57
C GLN A 231 -7.89 -4.17 22.27
N THR A 232 -8.48 -5.36 22.45
CA THR A 232 -7.82 -6.52 23.06
C THR A 232 -8.20 -7.79 22.32
N PRO A 233 -7.24 -8.71 22.08
CA PRO A 233 -7.58 -10.00 21.53
C PRO A 233 -8.49 -10.74 22.50
N PHE A 234 -9.43 -11.50 21.94
CA PHE A 234 -10.24 -12.44 22.71
C PHE A 234 -9.29 -13.40 23.43
N ARG A 235 -9.35 -13.42 24.77
CA ARG A 235 -8.67 -14.42 25.57
C ARG A 235 -9.51 -15.69 25.46
N PRO A 236 -9.06 -16.78 24.80
CA PRO A 236 -9.80 -18.02 24.86
C PRO A 236 -9.89 -18.39 26.34
N THR A 237 -11.10 -18.45 26.88
CA THR A 237 -11.36 -19.19 28.11
C THR A 237 -10.93 -20.62 27.81
N LEU A 238 -9.97 -21.13 28.57
CA LEU A 238 -9.67 -22.55 28.58
C LEU A 238 -11.00 -23.22 28.98
N THR A 239 -11.72 -23.79 28.04
CA THR A 239 -12.81 -24.69 28.30
C THR A 239 -12.20 -25.98 28.85
N ASP A 240 -12.89 -26.66 29.80
CA ASP A 240 -12.43 -27.88 30.44
C ASP A 240 -11.98 -28.99 29.47
N ASP A 241 -12.41 -28.91 28.19
CA ASP A 241 -12.00 -29.80 27.12
C ASP A 241 -10.53 -29.63 26.64
N MET A 242 -9.83 -28.57 27.07
CA MET A 242 -8.40 -28.40 26.82
C MET A 242 -7.50 -28.90 27.98
N MET A 243 -8.09 -29.41 29.05
CA MET A 243 -7.37 -29.92 30.23
C MET A 243 -7.04 -31.40 30.12
N ILE A 244 -7.36 -32.08 29.05
CA ILE A 244 -7.08 -33.52 28.91
C ILE A 244 -6.00 -33.71 27.88
N LEU A 245 -4.78 -33.69 28.31
CA LEU A 245 -3.62 -34.46 27.85
C LEU A 245 -2.41 -34.12 28.77
N GLU A 246 -2.56 -34.37 30.06
CA GLU A 246 -1.36 -34.76 30.80
C GLU A 246 -1.09 -36.22 30.48
N PRO A 247 0.12 -36.60 30.11
CA PRO A 247 0.48 -38.00 30.00
C PRO A 247 0.42 -38.58 31.42
N ASP A 248 -0.35 -39.63 31.57
CA ASP A 248 -0.49 -40.43 32.78
C ASP A 248 0.85 -41.07 33.13
N ASP A 249 1.60 -40.46 34.06
CA ASP A 249 2.79 -41.01 34.70
C ASP A 249 2.39 -41.96 35.83
N THR A 250 1.64 -42.98 35.50
CA THR A 250 1.43 -44.09 36.41
C THR A 250 1.65 -45.42 35.71
N HIS A 251 2.89 -45.86 35.78
CA HIS A 251 3.27 -47.28 35.95
C HIS A 251 4.73 -47.26 36.34
N GLY A 252 5.05 -47.50 37.53
CA GLY A 252 4.59 -48.61 38.44
C GLY A 252 5.53 -49.76 38.26
N THR A 253 6.60 -49.68 39.05
CA THR A 253 7.36 -50.85 39.52
C THR A 253 6.61 -52.17 39.43
N TYR A 254 7.21 -53.16 38.79
CA TYR A 254 7.27 -54.55 39.28
C TYR A 254 8.40 -55.35 38.64
N PHE A 255 9.33 -55.83 39.55
CA PHE A 255 10.34 -56.90 39.45
C PHE A 255 11.52 -56.77 38.48
#